data_be2ad10eb5784d0f71c5a6c12df9b5ac
#
_entry.id   be2ad10eb5784d0f71c5a6c12df9b5ac
#
_cell.length_a   1.000
_cell.length_b   1.000
_cell.length_c   1.000
_cell.angle_alpha   90.00
_cell.angle_beta   90.00
_cell.angle_gamma   90.00
#
_symmetry.space_group_name_H-M   'P 1'
#
loop_
_entity.id
_entity.type
_entity.pdbx_description
1 polymer ?
#
loop_
_entity_poly.entity_id
_entity_poly.type
_entity_poly.pdbx_seq_one_letter_code
_entity_poly.pdbx_strand_id
1 'polypeptide(L)'
;QEVDMLSAFCAALLRYPSPEGLYLDNGSCYRKDPRALACARLDLRHVHAQPYDPQARGKMERFWRSLRQRCTDHLPPGATLADVNEALRAFLDADYHARPHAGLMGEAPSRRFHAGLRHLGRARTAKELAEALEVSVTRRVGNALTFSLEGSTFEIRGRHLAGKQIQVVLDAFTGEPLRVLHEDTPVVFGRCDMAANRHRRRVAASPTAEPTVPFDPIAALLQKARQETP
;
A
#
# COMPACT_ATOMS: atom_id res chain seq x y z
N GLN A 1 11.32 -3.02 -6.24
CA GLN A 1 10.61 -3.09 -7.55
C GLN A 1 9.21 -2.46 -7.47
N GLU A 2 8.30 -2.90 -6.57
CA GLU A 2 6.96 -2.31 -6.46
C GLU A 2 7.02 -0.89 -5.88
N VAL A 3 7.81 -0.69 -4.85
CA VAL A 3 8.06 0.61 -4.21
C VAL A 3 8.70 1.60 -5.18
N ASP A 4 9.65 1.17 -5.99
CA ASP A 4 10.32 2.03 -6.98
C ASP A 4 9.33 2.53 -8.03
N MET A 5 8.46 1.64 -8.50
CA MET A 5 7.42 2.00 -9.48
C MET A 5 6.39 2.96 -8.87
N LEU A 6 6.00 2.73 -7.62
CA LEU A 6 5.08 3.59 -6.91
C LEU A 6 5.69 4.97 -6.67
N SER A 7 6.99 5.02 -6.31
CA SER A 7 7.75 6.26 -6.15
C SER A 7 7.83 7.05 -7.45
N ALA A 8 8.11 6.38 -8.58
CA ALA A 8 8.14 7.01 -9.89
C ALA A 8 6.78 7.56 -10.30
N PHE A 9 5.70 6.80 -10.04
CA PHE A 9 4.33 7.23 -10.29
C PHE A 9 3.97 8.50 -9.49
N CYS A 10 4.27 8.52 -8.19
CA CYS A 10 4.04 9.69 -7.35
C CYS A 10 4.87 10.90 -7.80
N ALA A 11 6.15 10.70 -8.08
CA ALA A 11 7.03 11.77 -8.56
C ALA A 11 6.52 12.41 -9.87
N ALA A 12 5.99 11.59 -10.78
CA ALA A 12 5.40 12.08 -12.01
C ALA A 12 4.13 12.91 -11.77
N LEU A 13 3.23 12.45 -10.89
CA LEU A 13 1.97 13.15 -10.57
C LEU A 13 2.16 14.43 -9.74
N LEU A 14 3.23 14.51 -8.95
CA LEU A 14 3.61 15.73 -8.24
C LEU A 14 4.19 16.79 -9.18
N ARG A 15 4.92 16.35 -10.21
CA ARG A 15 5.66 17.27 -11.10
C ARG A 15 4.82 17.72 -12.30
N TYR A 16 3.95 16.87 -12.82
CA TYR A 16 3.23 17.09 -14.04
C TYR A 16 1.70 16.97 -13.83
N PRO A 17 0.89 17.61 -14.70
CA PRO A 17 -0.53 17.38 -14.72
C PRO A 17 -0.86 15.91 -14.84
N SER A 18 -1.95 15.50 -14.19
CA SER A 18 -2.39 14.11 -14.21
C SER A 18 -2.73 13.67 -15.64
N PRO A 19 -2.22 12.50 -16.08
CA PRO A 19 -2.62 11.93 -17.38
C PRO A 19 -4.07 11.42 -17.31
N GLU A 20 -4.68 11.20 -18.46
CA GLU A 20 -6.00 10.56 -18.54
C GLU A 20 -5.98 9.09 -18.10
N GLY A 21 -4.84 8.44 -18.19
CA GLY A 21 -4.69 7.05 -17.81
C GLY A 21 -3.24 6.58 -17.77
N LEU A 22 -3.07 5.48 -17.06
CA LEU A 22 -1.81 4.76 -16.91
C LEU A 22 -1.92 3.43 -17.68
N TYR A 23 -1.06 3.24 -18.67
CA TYR A 23 -0.99 2.02 -19.47
C TYR A 23 0.23 1.21 -19.06
N LEU A 24 0.03 -0.04 -18.61
CA LEU A 24 1.05 -0.91 -18.09
C LEU A 24 1.09 -2.24 -18.82
N ASP A 25 2.22 -2.91 -18.79
CA ASP A 25 2.30 -4.31 -19.18
C ASP A 25 1.78 -5.27 -18.08
N ASN A 26 1.75 -6.57 -18.38
CA ASN A 26 1.30 -7.59 -17.43
C ASN A 26 2.42 -8.10 -16.51
N GLY A 27 3.48 -7.33 -16.31
CA GLY A 27 4.55 -7.69 -15.38
C GLY A 27 4.04 -8.00 -13.98
N SER A 28 4.69 -8.95 -13.29
CA SER A 28 4.27 -9.40 -11.95
C SER A 28 4.24 -8.27 -10.92
N CYS A 29 5.09 -7.27 -11.07
CA CYS A 29 5.13 -6.07 -10.22
C CYS A 29 3.90 -5.16 -10.37
N TYR A 30 3.07 -5.37 -11.40
CA TYR A 30 1.86 -4.57 -11.66
C TYR A 30 0.56 -5.27 -11.26
N ARG A 31 0.64 -6.50 -10.76
CA ARG A 31 -0.55 -7.31 -10.42
C ARG A 31 -1.11 -7.05 -9.04
N LYS A 32 -0.34 -6.47 -8.12
CA LYS A 32 -0.80 -6.10 -6.78
C LYS A 32 -1.41 -4.70 -6.78
N ASP A 33 -2.41 -4.53 -6.01
CA ASP A 33 -3.54 -3.64 -6.19
C ASP A 33 -3.51 -2.21 -5.59
N PRO A 34 -2.46 -1.70 -4.93
CA PRO A 34 -2.49 -0.32 -4.43
C PRO A 34 -2.59 0.72 -5.55
N ARG A 35 -2.02 0.44 -6.72
CA ARG A 35 -2.02 1.38 -7.86
C ARG A 35 -3.37 1.45 -8.55
N ALA A 36 -4.03 0.31 -8.74
CA ALA A 36 -5.37 0.29 -9.34
C ALA A 36 -6.34 1.10 -8.48
N LEU A 37 -6.27 0.91 -7.15
CA LEU A 37 -7.05 1.69 -6.20
C LEU A 37 -6.67 3.18 -6.21
N ALA A 38 -5.37 3.49 -6.24
CA ALA A 38 -4.89 4.87 -6.34
C ALA A 38 -5.33 5.54 -7.65
N CYS A 39 -5.22 4.85 -8.78
CA CYS A 39 -5.72 5.35 -10.06
C CYS A 39 -7.21 5.63 -10.01
N ALA A 40 -8.02 4.71 -9.45
CA ALA A 40 -9.46 4.91 -9.30
C ALA A 40 -9.80 6.13 -8.42
N ARG A 41 -9.10 6.32 -7.29
CA ARG A 41 -9.29 7.47 -6.39
C ARG A 41 -8.84 8.80 -7.01
N LEU A 42 -7.86 8.74 -7.92
CA LEU A 42 -7.34 9.92 -8.64
C LEU A 42 -8.05 10.16 -9.96
N ASP A 43 -9.08 9.38 -10.30
CA ASP A 43 -9.80 9.44 -11.57
C ASP A 43 -8.88 9.26 -12.79
N LEU A 44 -7.97 8.28 -12.68
CA LEU A 44 -7.05 7.88 -13.75
C LEU A 44 -7.47 6.51 -14.30
N ARG A 45 -7.57 6.38 -15.61
CA ARG A 45 -7.79 5.06 -16.21
C ARG A 45 -6.57 4.17 -16.01
N HIS A 46 -6.77 3.01 -15.41
CA HIS A 46 -5.73 2.00 -15.21
C HIS A 46 -5.95 0.88 -16.23
N VAL A 47 -5.06 0.78 -17.22
CA VAL A 47 -5.20 -0.14 -18.35
C VAL A 47 -3.97 -1.04 -18.42
N HIS A 48 -4.20 -2.34 -18.51
CA HIS A 48 -3.14 -3.31 -18.80
C HIS A 48 -3.14 -3.68 -20.27
N ALA A 49 -1.94 -3.87 -20.84
CA ALA A 49 -1.78 -4.39 -22.19
C ALA A 49 -2.45 -5.78 -22.30
N GLN A 50 -3.03 -6.06 -23.44
CA GLN A 50 -3.51 -7.41 -23.72
C GLN A 50 -2.33 -8.39 -23.73
N PRO A 51 -2.50 -9.60 -23.18
CA PRO A 51 -1.48 -10.64 -23.28
C PRO A 51 -1.13 -10.88 -24.76
N TYR A 52 0.16 -10.98 -25.04
CA TYR A 52 0.69 -11.24 -26.39
C TYR A 52 0.45 -10.12 -27.42
N ASP A 53 0.18 -8.88 -27.00
CA ASP A 53 0.15 -7.72 -27.90
C ASP A 53 1.52 -7.01 -27.94
N PRO A 54 2.39 -7.32 -28.93
CA PRO A 54 3.69 -6.69 -29.06
C PRO A 54 3.60 -5.23 -29.51
N GLN A 55 2.53 -4.83 -30.20
CA GLN A 55 2.38 -3.47 -30.74
C GLN A 55 2.16 -2.46 -29.62
N ALA A 56 1.48 -2.84 -28.56
CA ALA A 56 1.23 -2.01 -27.39
C ALA A 56 2.53 -1.50 -26.71
N ARG A 57 3.63 -2.26 -26.82
CA ARG A 57 4.93 -1.94 -26.21
C ARG A 57 5.97 -1.34 -27.17
N GLY A 58 5.70 -1.31 -28.45
CA GLY A 58 6.66 -0.92 -29.47
C GLY A 58 7.28 0.47 -29.25
N LYS A 59 6.53 1.44 -28.68
CA LYS A 59 7.05 2.78 -28.33
C LYS A 59 8.06 2.71 -27.19
N MET A 60 7.76 1.94 -26.16
CA MET A 60 8.68 1.75 -24.99
C MET A 60 9.92 0.96 -25.38
N GLU A 61 9.78 -0.09 -26.18
CA GLU A 61 10.91 -0.87 -26.69
C GLU A 61 11.86 0.00 -27.54
N ARG A 62 11.31 0.86 -28.38
CA ARG A 62 12.12 1.82 -29.17
C ARG A 62 12.81 2.85 -28.28
N PHE A 63 12.14 3.36 -27.26
CA PHE A 63 12.74 4.27 -26.29
C PHE A 63 13.91 3.58 -25.56
N TRP A 64 13.72 2.38 -25.03
CA TRP A 64 14.78 1.63 -24.35
C TRP A 64 15.96 1.28 -25.25
N ARG A 65 15.68 1.00 -26.53
CA ARG A 65 16.75 0.80 -27.52
C ARG A 65 17.55 2.07 -27.72
N SER A 66 16.90 3.19 -27.93
CA SER A 66 17.57 4.49 -28.12
C SER A 66 18.38 4.88 -26.89
N LEU A 67 17.86 4.67 -25.68
CA LEU A 67 18.52 4.94 -24.44
C LEU A 67 19.79 4.09 -24.29
N ARG A 68 19.71 2.79 -24.56
CA ARG A 68 20.89 1.91 -24.54
C ARG A 68 21.95 2.36 -25.53
N GLN A 69 21.60 2.45 -26.80
CA GLN A 69 22.53 2.73 -27.88
C GLN A 69 23.19 4.12 -27.80
N ARG A 70 22.52 5.08 -27.20
CA ARG A 70 22.96 6.49 -27.17
C ARG A 70 23.44 6.97 -25.79
N CYS A 71 23.23 6.21 -24.73
CA CYS A 71 23.61 6.57 -23.39
C CYS A 71 24.29 5.42 -22.64
N THR A 72 23.55 4.36 -22.28
CA THR A 72 24.07 3.38 -21.31
C THR A 72 25.19 2.51 -21.86
N ASP A 73 25.21 2.18 -23.14
CA ASP A 73 26.27 1.36 -23.78
C ASP A 73 27.61 2.12 -23.85
N HIS A 74 27.62 3.42 -23.59
CA HIS A 74 28.83 4.27 -23.59
C HIS A 74 29.33 4.61 -22.17
N LEU A 75 28.69 4.07 -21.13
CA LEU A 75 29.15 4.28 -19.77
C LEU A 75 30.45 3.52 -19.50
N PRO A 76 31.38 4.10 -18.73
CA PRO A 76 32.65 3.42 -18.43
C PRO A 76 32.39 2.18 -17.56
N PRO A 77 33.24 1.13 -17.71
CA PRO A 77 33.24 0.01 -16.80
C PRO A 77 33.40 0.47 -15.34
N GLY A 78 32.52 0.02 -14.44
CA GLY A 78 32.54 0.41 -13.02
C GLY A 78 31.80 1.71 -12.68
N ALA A 79 31.03 2.28 -13.62
CA ALA A 79 30.13 3.41 -13.32
C ALA A 79 29.21 3.07 -12.15
N THR A 80 29.13 3.99 -11.20
CA THR A 80 28.23 3.89 -10.05
C THR A 80 26.78 4.18 -10.44
N LEU A 81 25.82 3.82 -9.60
CA LEU A 81 24.41 4.18 -9.81
C LEU A 81 24.20 5.70 -9.92
N ALA A 82 25.00 6.49 -9.22
CA ALA A 82 24.95 7.94 -9.30
C ALA A 82 25.38 8.44 -10.69
N ASP A 83 26.49 7.91 -11.22
CA ASP A 83 26.99 8.24 -12.56
C ASP A 83 25.97 7.85 -13.64
N VAL A 84 25.37 6.68 -13.52
CA VAL A 84 24.31 6.23 -14.43
C VAL A 84 23.12 7.17 -14.41
N ASN A 85 22.65 7.57 -13.23
CA ASN A 85 21.53 8.51 -13.09
C ASN A 85 21.83 9.89 -13.64
N GLU A 86 23.06 10.38 -13.48
CA GLU A 86 23.51 11.66 -14.04
C GLU A 86 23.54 11.60 -15.57
N ALA A 87 24.13 10.56 -16.14
CA ALA A 87 24.17 10.34 -17.57
C ALA A 87 22.76 10.21 -18.18
N LEU A 88 21.85 9.51 -17.51
CA LEU A 88 20.45 9.38 -17.93
C LEU A 88 19.74 10.74 -17.94
N ARG A 89 19.92 11.57 -16.92
CA ARG A 89 19.34 12.92 -16.88
C ARG A 89 19.90 13.79 -18.01
N ALA A 90 21.22 13.81 -18.18
CA ALA A 90 21.87 14.55 -19.26
C ALA A 90 21.37 14.09 -20.65
N PHE A 91 21.25 12.78 -20.87
CA PHE A 91 20.73 12.22 -22.11
C PHE A 91 19.27 12.64 -22.35
N LEU A 92 18.41 12.55 -21.33
CA LEU A 92 17.00 12.90 -21.46
C LEU A 92 16.83 14.41 -21.74
N ASP A 93 17.51 15.27 -21.01
CA ASP A 93 17.29 16.71 -21.08
C ASP A 93 17.99 17.35 -22.28
N ALA A 94 19.26 17.01 -22.54
CA ALA A 94 20.05 17.64 -23.59
C ALA A 94 19.92 16.97 -24.97
N ASP A 95 19.58 15.69 -25.02
CA ASP A 95 19.54 14.93 -26.24
C ASP A 95 18.12 14.44 -26.61
N TYR A 96 17.55 13.51 -25.84
CA TYR A 96 16.30 12.84 -26.23
C TYR A 96 15.12 13.79 -26.32
N HIS A 97 14.93 14.65 -25.34
CA HIS A 97 13.82 15.59 -25.30
C HIS A 97 13.99 16.80 -26.22
N ALA A 98 15.23 17.15 -26.53
CA ALA A 98 15.55 18.36 -27.31
C ALA A 98 15.61 18.13 -28.82
N ARG A 99 15.94 16.92 -29.26
CA ARG A 99 16.12 16.63 -30.70
C ARG A 99 14.83 16.39 -31.46
N PRO A 100 14.77 16.77 -32.74
CA PRO A 100 13.70 16.39 -33.63
C PRO A 100 13.49 14.86 -33.69
N HIS A 101 12.25 14.40 -33.60
CA HIS A 101 11.91 13.00 -33.59
C HIS A 101 11.04 12.65 -34.80
N ALA A 102 11.48 11.68 -35.61
CA ALA A 102 10.77 11.29 -36.82
C ALA A 102 9.32 10.86 -36.57
N GLY A 103 9.05 10.12 -35.48
CA GLY A 103 7.68 9.73 -35.08
C GLY A 103 6.79 10.89 -34.61
N LEU A 104 7.36 12.09 -34.44
CA LEU A 104 6.65 13.33 -34.13
C LEU A 104 6.73 14.34 -35.27
N MET A 105 6.89 13.86 -36.52
CA MET A 105 7.01 14.69 -37.71
C MET A 105 8.09 15.76 -37.64
N GLY A 106 9.24 15.41 -36.99
CA GLY A 106 10.35 16.33 -36.79
C GLY A 106 10.21 17.28 -35.61
N GLU A 107 9.15 17.19 -34.83
CA GLU A 107 9.02 17.97 -33.60
C GLU A 107 9.84 17.33 -32.47
N ALA A 108 10.41 18.18 -31.58
CA ALA A 108 11.09 17.70 -30.39
C ALA A 108 10.07 17.17 -29.35
N PRO A 109 10.36 16.05 -28.65
CA PRO A 109 9.46 15.49 -27.63
C PRO A 109 9.05 16.50 -26.55
N SER A 110 9.98 17.33 -26.05
CA SER A 110 9.69 18.37 -25.07
C SER A 110 8.66 19.37 -25.57
N ARG A 111 8.81 19.83 -26.80
CA ARG A 111 7.89 20.81 -27.40
C ARG A 111 6.49 20.21 -27.53
N ARG A 112 6.38 18.97 -28.03
CA ARG A 112 5.12 18.24 -28.15
C ARG A 112 4.45 18.04 -26.80
N PHE A 113 5.24 17.67 -25.79
CA PHE A 113 4.76 17.50 -24.42
C PHE A 113 4.18 18.80 -23.85
N HIS A 114 4.93 19.89 -23.90
CA HIS A 114 4.48 21.19 -23.36
C HIS A 114 3.23 21.71 -24.08
N ALA A 115 3.14 21.52 -25.39
CA ALA A 115 1.93 21.87 -26.13
C ALA A 115 0.70 21.06 -25.68
N GLY A 116 0.90 19.81 -25.26
CA GLY A 116 -0.16 18.93 -24.73
C GLY A 116 -0.59 19.21 -23.30
N LEU A 117 0.28 19.81 -22.47
CA LEU A 117 -0.02 20.02 -21.04
C LEU A 117 -1.29 20.84 -20.78
N ARG A 118 -1.61 21.79 -21.66
CA ARG A 118 -2.81 22.62 -21.56
C ARG A 118 -4.13 21.84 -21.62
N HIS A 119 -4.10 20.61 -22.11
CA HIS A 119 -5.27 19.73 -22.23
C HIS A 119 -5.39 18.76 -21.07
N LEU A 120 -4.40 18.73 -20.18
CA LEU A 120 -4.37 17.88 -19.02
C LEU A 120 -4.87 18.64 -17.79
N GLY A 121 -5.25 17.90 -16.76
CA GLY A 121 -5.62 18.47 -15.48
C GLY A 121 -4.44 19.16 -14.78
N ARG A 122 -4.57 19.40 -13.47
CA ARG A 122 -3.47 19.93 -12.65
C ARG A 122 -2.58 18.81 -12.10
N ALA A 123 -1.37 19.16 -11.67
CA ALA A 123 -0.55 18.28 -10.85
C ALA A 123 -1.24 17.98 -9.51
N ARG A 124 -0.97 16.82 -8.94
CA ARG A 124 -1.53 16.41 -7.65
C ARG A 124 -0.69 16.95 -6.50
N THR A 125 -1.33 17.16 -5.38
CA THR A 125 -0.65 17.50 -4.13
C THR A 125 -0.15 16.26 -3.41
N ALA A 126 0.86 16.39 -2.56
CA ALA A 126 1.36 15.28 -1.74
C ALA A 126 0.26 14.70 -0.85
N LYS A 127 -0.67 15.53 -0.35
CA LYS A 127 -1.80 15.09 0.46
C LYS A 127 -2.74 14.19 -0.34
N GLU A 128 -3.15 14.61 -1.54
CA GLU A 128 -4.02 13.81 -2.41
C GLU A 128 -3.41 12.46 -2.76
N LEU A 129 -2.09 12.43 -3.01
CA LEU A 129 -1.38 11.18 -3.29
C LEU A 129 -1.31 10.27 -2.06
N ALA A 130 -1.03 10.83 -0.88
CA ALA A 130 -1.01 10.05 0.36
C ALA A 130 -2.38 9.41 0.62
N GLU A 131 -3.46 10.17 0.49
CA GLU A 131 -4.84 9.68 0.66
C GLU A 131 -5.22 8.64 -0.42
N ALA A 132 -4.80 8.84 -1.65
CA ALA A 132 -5.07 7.91 -2.75
C ALA A 132 -4.35 6.57 -2.58
N LEU A 133 -3.19 6.57 -1.95
CA LEU A 133 -2.34 5.41 -1.74
C LEU A 133 -2.61 4.65 -0.45
N GLU A 134 -3.56 5.08 0.35
CA GLU A 134 -3.94 4.33 1.54
C GLU A 134 -4.53 2.96 1.18
N VAL A 135 -4.03 1.92 1.82
CA VAL A 135 -4.53 0.55 1.67
C VAL A 135 -5.25 0.15 2.94
N SER A 136 -6.44 -0.41 2.81
CA SER A 136 -7.20 -0.90 3.95
C SER A 136 -7.18 -2.42 4.01
N VAL A 137 -6.87 -2.96 5.19
CA VAL A 137 -6.92 -4.39 5.45
C VAL A 137 -7.78 -4.67 6.68
N THR A 138 -8.55 -5.75 6.63
CA THR A 138 -9.35 -6.18 7.78
C THR A 138 -8.51 -7.09 8.67
N ARG A 139 -8.56 -6.87 9.99
CA ARG A 139 -7.93 -7.72 10.99
C ARG A 139 -8.92 -8.03 12.11
N ARG A 140 -8.75 -9.21 12.72
CA ARG A 140 -9.52 -9.59 13.91
C ARG A 140 -8.71 -9.23 15.16
N VAL A 141 -9.36 -8.63 16.12
CA VAL A 141 -8.78 -8.31 17.43
C VAL A 141 -8.79 -9.56 18.29
N GLY A 142 -7.64 -9.92 18.83
CA GLY A 142 -7.52 -11.00 19.80
C GLY A 142 -8.11 -10.65 21.18
N ASN A 143 -8.32 -11.66 22.02
CA ASN A 143 -8.83 -11.45 23.39
C ASN A 143 -7.91 -10.59 24.26
N ALA A 144 -6.61 -10.54 23.94
CA ALA A 144 -5.63 -9.67 24.58
C ALA A 144 -5.67 -8.22 24.06
N LEU A 145 -6.67 -7.84 23.25
CA LEU A 145 -6.80 -6.54 22.59
C LEU A 145 -5.62 -6.22 21.65
N THR A 146 -5.14 -7.24 20.97
CA THR A 146 -4.04 -7.12 20.01
C THR A 146 -4.47 -7.59 18.63
N PHE A 147 -3.78 -7.09 17.61
CA PHE A 147 -3.84 -7.60 16.24
C PHE A 147 -2.44 -7.69 15.66
N SER A 148 -2.24 -8.57 14.71
CA SER A 148 -0.96 -8.75 14.03
C SER A 148 -1.00 -8.18 12.61
N LEU A 149 0.08 -7.54 12.21
CA LEU A 149 0.31 -6.99 10.89
C LEU A 149 1.76 -7.22 10.49
N GLU A 150 2.02 -7.96 9.42
CA GLU A 150 3.36 -8.22 8.86
C GLU A 150 4.42 -8.60 9.90
N GLY A 151 4.06 -9.50 10.82
CA GLY A 151 4.95 -9.96 11.89
C GLY A 151 5.07 -9.04 13.10
N SER A 152 4.52 -7.83 13.04
CA SER A 152 4.43 -6.92 14.17
C SER A 152 3.09 -7.08 14.89
N THR A 153 3.10 -6.92 16.22
CA THR A 153 1.90 -6.95 17.06
C THR A 153 1.57 -5.55 17.54
N PHE A 154 0.31 -5.17 17.39
CA PHE A 154 -0.23 -3.89 17.85
C PHE A 154 -1.28 -4.10 18.92
N GLU A 155 -1.32 -3.23 19.91
CA GLU A 155 -2.38 -3.19 20.92
C GLU A 155 -3.38 -2.08 20.63
N ILE A 156 -4.65 -2.32 20.97
CA ILE A 156 -5.72 -1.34 20.84
C ILE A 156 -6.39 -1.06 22.18
N ARG A 157 -6.96 0.12 22.29
CA ARG A 157 -7.74 0.52 23.50
C ARG A 157 -9.24 0.30 23.22
N GLY A 158 -9.90 -0.41 24.13
CA GLY A 158 -11.33 -0.67 24.06
C GLY A 158 -11.68 -2.13 24.24
N ARG A 159 -12.07 -2.53 25.45
CA ARG A 159 -12.41 -3.94 25.79
C ARG A 159 -13.53 -4.53 24.93
N HIS A 160 -14.47 -3.68 24.46
CA HIS A 160 -15.58 -4.07 23.61
C HIS A 160 -15.13 -4.54 22.20
N LEU A 161 -13.88 -4.26 21.83
CA LEU A 161 -13.32 -4.65 20.53
C LEU A 161 -12.75 -6.07 20.51
N ALA A 162 -12.64 -6.75 21.65
CA ALA A 162 -12.16 -8.13 21.69
C ALA A 162 -13.01 -9.05 20.81
N GLY A 163 -12.36 -9.80 19.94
CA GLY A 163 -13.01 -10.69 18.97
C GLY A 163 -13.67 -10.01 17.77
N LYS A 164 -13.72 -8.67 17.74
CA LYS A 164 -14.30 -7.91 16.63
C LYS A 164 -13.35 -7.77 15.45
N GLN A 165 -13.90 -7.44 14.30
CA GLN A 165 -13.12 -7.05 13.12
C GLN A 165 -12.88 -5.55 13.13
N ILE A 166 -11.67 -5.17 12.76
CA ILE A 166 -11.25 -3.78 12.60
C ILE A 166 -10.68 -3.59 11.21
N GLN A 167 -10.79 -2.38 10.69
CA GLN A 167 -10.15 -1.95 9.47
C GLN A 167 -8.86 -1.22 9.83
N VAL A 168 -7.73 -1.68 9.31
CA VAL A 168 -6.42 -1.06 9.48
C VAL A 168 -6.05 -0.38 8.17
N VAL A 169 -5.89 0.93 8.21
CA VAL A 169 -5.44 1.72 7.06
C VAL A 169 -3.93 1.83 7.11
N LEU A 170 -3.29 1.45 6.02
CA LEU A 170 -1.84 1.35 5.89
C LEU A 170 -1.31 2.38 4.90
N ASP A 171 -0.10 2.82 5.12
CA ASP A 171 0.71 3.49 4.12
C ASP A 171 1.20 2.46 3.08
N ALA A 172 0.96 2.72 1.80
CA ALA A 172 1.31 1.78 0.74
C ALA A 172 2.83 1.62 0.51
N PHE A 173 3.65 2.57 0.98
CA PHE A 173 5.09 2.51 0.84
C PHE A 173 5.76 1.72 1.97
N THR A 174 5.32 1.99 3.19
CA THR A 174 5.96 1.45 4.39
C THR A 174 5.25 0.23 4.94
N GLY A 175 3.97 0.01 4.60
CA GLY A 175 3.11 -1.00 5.22
C GLY A 175 2.74 -0.69 6.67
N GLU A 176 3.15 0.47 7.20
CA GLU A 176 2.86 0.86 8.58
C GLU A 176 1.40 1.30 8.75
N PRO A 177 0.77 0.97 9.88
CA PRO A 177 -0.60 1.38 10.13
C PRO A 177 -0.67 2.88 10.42
N LEU A 178 -1.49 3.59 9.64
CA LEU A 178 -1.78 5.01 9.80
C LEU A 178 -2.96 5.24 10.75
N ARG A 179 -4.00 4.43 10.62
CA ARG A 179 -5.22 4.51 11.43
C ARG A 179 -5.86 3.14 11.56
N VAL A 180 -6.58 2.98 12.65
CA VAL A 180 -7.42 1.80 12.90
C VAL A 180 -8.86 2.27 13.08
N LEU A 181 -9.79 1.62 12.40
CA LEU A 181 -11.22 1.96 12.45
C LEU A 181 -12.03 0.73 12.88
N HIS A 182 -13.09 0.97 13.66
CA HIS A 182 -14.14 0.00 13.92
C HIS A 182 -15.48 0.68 13.63
N GLU A 183 -16.23 0.13 12.67
CA GLU A 183 -17.50 0.74 12.21
C GLU A 183 -17.32 2.24 11.91
N ASP A 184 -16.29 2.57 11.12
CA ASP A 184 -15.86 3.92 10.73
C ASP A 184 -15.41 4.84 11.90
N THR A 185 -15.41 4.33 13.12
CA THR A 185 -14.97 5.10 14.30
C THR A 185 -13.46 4.85 14.53
N PRO A 186 -12.65 5.93 14.67
CA PRO A 186 -11.24 5.80 14.97
C PRO A 186 -10.96 5.13 16.30
N VAL A 187 -10.02 4.17 16.30
CA VAL A 187 -9.60 3.42 17.49
C VAL A 187 -8.16 3.78 17.83
N VAL A 188 -7.88 4.05 19.09
CA VAL A 188 -6.51 4.29 19.56
C VAL A 188 -5.74 2.99 19.58
N PHE A 189 -4.60 2.98 18.92
CA PHE A 189 -3.71 1.82 18.84
C PHE A 189 -2.25 2.22 19.03
N GLY A 190 -1.37 1.23 19.25
CA GLY A 190 0.07 1.43 19.34
C GLY A 190 0.82 0.12 19.14
N ARG A 191 2.12 0.16 18.92
CA ARG A 191 2.94 -1.05 18.89
C ARG A 191 2.91 -1.70 20.28
N CYS A 192 2.72 -3.02 20.30
CA CYS A 192 2.72 -3.78 21.54
C CYS A 192 4.17 -3.88 22.08
N ASP A 193 4.42 -3.28 23.23
CA ASP A 193 5.67 -3.46 23.97
C ASP A 193 5.57 -4.67 24.90
N MET A 194 6.08 -5.81 24.44
CA MET A 194 6.06 -7.06 25.20
C MET A 194 6.88 -6.97 26.48
N ALA A 195 7.95 -6.15 26.52
CA ALA A 195 8.79 -5.97 27.71
C ALA A 195 8.08 -5.12 28.77
N ALA A 196 7.51 -3.99 28.36
CA ALA A 196 6.71 -3.14 29.25
C ALA A 196 5.47 -3.87 29.77
N ASN A 197 4.81 -4.69 28.92
CA ASN A 197 3.64 -5.47 29.33
C ASN A 197 3.94 -6.56 30.36
N ARG A 198 5.17 -7.08 30.41
CA ARG A 198 5.60 -8.04 31.44
C ARG A 198 5.57 -7.43 32.86
N HIS A 199 5.76 -6.11 32.96
CA HIS A 199 5.78 -5.38 34.23
C HIS A 199 4.47 -4.63 34.52
N ARG A 200 3.51 -4.63 33.62
CA ARG A 200 2.19 -4.04 33.88
C ARG A 200 1.45 -4.83 34.97
N ARG A 201 1.10 -4.12 36.04
CA ARG A 201 0.25 -4.66 37.09
C ARG A 201 -1.09 -5.08 36.49
N ARG A 202 -1.42 -6.36 36.56
CA ARG A 202 -2.73 -6.83 36.10
C ARG A 202 -3.80 -6.18 36.97
N VAL A 203 -4.70 -5.42 36.38
CA VAL A 203 -5.90 -4.98 37.08
C VAL A 203 -6.68 -6.26 37.37
N ALA A 204 -6.93 -6.52 38.67
CA ALA A 204 -7.75 -7.65 39.03
C ALA A 204 -9.07 -7.60 38.32
N ALA A 205 -9.47 -8.69 37.70
CA ALA A 205 -10.81 -8.78 37.14
C ALA A 205 -11.80 -8.49 38.28
N SER A 206 -12.78 -7.61 38.05
CA SER A 206 -13.90 -7.47 38.98
C SER A 206 -14.47 -8.86 39.20
N PRO A 207 -14.76 -9.27 40.47
CA PRO A 207 -15.27 -10.58 40.73
C PRO A 207 -16.51 -10.78 39.85
N THR A 208 -16.37 -11.63 38.84
CA THR A 208 -17.49 -12.12 38.06
C THR A 208 -18.38 -12.85 39.04
N ALA A 209 -19.63 -12.51 39.15
CA ALA A 209 -20.59 -13.30 39.92
C ALA A 209 -20.36 -14.79 39.59
N GLU A 210 -20.19 -15.61 40.61
CA GLU A 210 -20.00 -17.05 40.39
C GLU A 210 -21.10 -17.54 39.47
N PRO A 211 -20.76 -18.27 38.39
CA PRO A 211 -21.77 -18.79 37.50
C PRO A 211 -22.67 -19.71 38.35
N THR A 212 -23.95 -19.38 38.45
CA THR A 212 -24.95 -20.28 39.03
C THR A 212 -24.91 -21.56 38.25
N VAL A 213 -24.29 -22.60 38.82
CA VAL A 213 -24.26 -23.92 38.21
C VAL A 213 -25.71 -24.44 38.21
N PRO A 214 -26.34 -24.67 37.07
CA PRO A 214 -27.75 -25.05 37.03
C PRO A 214 -28.03 -26.46 37.59
N PHE A 215 -26.94 -27.18 37.96
CA PHE A 215 -27.00 -28.49 38.57
C PHE A 215 -25.92 -28.60 39.64
N ASP A 216 -26.34 -28.89 40.88
CA ASP A 216 -25.45 -29.20 42.00
C ASP A 216 -25.35 -30.73 42.20
N PRO A 217 -24.25 -31.39 41.77
CA PRO A 217 -24.10 -32.82 41.85
C PRO A 217 -24.08 -33.32 43.32
N ILE A 218 -23.57 -32.49 44.25
CA ILE A 218 -23.50 -32.85 45.68
C ILE A 218 -24.90 -32.84 46.30
N ALA A 219 -25.69 -31.82 46.04
CA ALA A 219 -27.08 -31.76 46.51
C ALA A 219 -27.92 -32.89 45.93
N ALA A 220 -27.73 -33.24 44.65
CA ALA A 220 -28.43 -34.39 44.03
C ALA A 220 -28.03 -35.73 44.67
N LEU A 221 -26.77 -35.96 44.96
CA LEU A 221 -26.31 -37.19 45.66
C LEU A 221 -26.81 -37.28 47.08
N LEU A 222 -26.85 -36.20 47.83
CA LEU A 222 -27.40 -36.13 49.18
C LEU A 222 -28.91 -36.41 49.18
N GLN A 223 -29.63 -35.90 48.18
CA GLN A 223 -31.05 -36.14 48.03
C GLN A 223 -31.35 -37.62 47.73
N LYS A 224 -30.55 -38.26 46.89
CA LYS A 224 -30.62 -39.67 46.56
C LYS A 224 -30.31 -40.55 47.79
N ALA A 225 -29.24 -40.25 48.55
CA ALA A 225 -28.90 -40.97 49.76
C ALA A 225 -29.98 -40.89 50.85
N ARG A 226 -30.68 -39.76 50.97
CA ARG A 226 -31.81 -39.60 51.91
C ARG A 226 -33.05 -40.39 51.50
N GLN A 227 -33.23 -40.70 50.22
CA GLN A 227 -34.34 -41.51 49.72
C GLN A 227 -34.09 -43.02 49.81
N GLU A 228 -32.83 -43.44 49.93
CA GLU A 228 -32.41 -44.83 49.99
C GLU A 228 -32.21 -45.32 51.43
N THR A 229 -32.40 -44.47 52.46
CA THR A 229 -32.33 -44.87 53.88
C THR A 229 -33.75 -45.16 54.36
N PRO A 230 -34.10 -46.46 54.70
CA PRO A 230 -35.43 -46.90 55.15
C PRO A 230 -35.83 -46.35 56.50
#